data_4876e8d72b0a6fe0ceb8e104d27f8f46
#
_entry.id   4876e8d72b0a6fe0ceb8e104d27f8f46
#
_cell.length_a   1.000
_cell.length_b   1.000
_cell.length_c   1.000
_cell.angle_alpha   90.00
_cell.angle_beta   90.00
_cell.angle_gamma   90.00
#
_symmetry.space_group_name_H-M   'P 1'
#
loop_
_entity.id
_entity.type
_entity.pdbx_description
1 polymer ?
#
loop_
_entity_poly.entity_id
_entity_poly.type
_entity_poly.pdbx_seq_one_letter_code
_entity_poly.pdbx_strand_id
1 'polypeptide(L)'
;MKCPACYNELTEMQVGSVKVDVCEGGCGGIWLDAFELEQVDDASEEAGERLLAIQKDETLVVDAKRKRACPRCPEVKLQRHFFSAKRQVEVDQCPSCGGYWLDAGELAKIRAEKKLTFEAQEAARSTVSSEMIRYLYRLKTTGGTEV
;
A
#
# COMPACT_ATOMS: atom_id res chain seq x y z
N MET A 1 -13.11 2.41 17.84
CA MET A 1 -12.70 3.46 16.87
C MET A 1 -13.76 3.62 15.81
N LYS A 2 -13.99 4.83 15.40
CA LYS A 2 -14.96 5.12 14.34
C LYS A 2 -14.30 5.27 12.99
N CYS A 3 -14.99 4.79 11.95
CA CYS A 3 -14.50 4.93 10.57
C CYS A 3 -14.38 6.41 10.20
N PRO A 4 -13.22 6.85 9.71
CA PRO A 4 -13.04 8.24 9.31
C PRO A 4 -13.82 8.62 8.04
N ALA A 5 -14.28 7.65 7.27
CA ALA A 5 -15.00 7.89 6.02
C ALA A 5 -16.52 7.89 6.19
N CYS A 6 -17.09 6.95 6.93
CA CYS A 6 -18.54 6.81 7.06
C CYS A 6 -19.06 6.87 8.50
N TYR A 7 -18.16 6.99 9.49
CA TYR A 7 -18.48 7.11 10.92
C TYR A 7 -19.09 5.87 11.57
N ASN A 8 -19.16 4.75 10.89
CA ASN A 8 -19.54 3.48 11.52
C ASN A 8 -18.42 2.99 12.42
N GLU A 9 -18.73 2.12 13.38
CA GLU A 9 -17.70 1.51 14.21
C GLU A 9 -16.82 0.59 13.39
N LEU A 10 -15.50 0.68 13.63
CA LEU A 10 -14.54 -0.23 13.03
C LEU A 10 -14.55 -1.54 13.80
N THR A 11 -14.34 -2.64 13.07
CA THR A 11 -14.25 -3.99 13.63
C THR A 11 -12.79 -4.44 13.55
N GLU A 12 -12.27 -4.96 14.67
CA GLU A 12 -10.92 -5.52 14.67
C GLU A 12 -10.92 -6.86 13.94
N MET A 13 -9.97 -7.03 13.04
CA MET A 13 -9.78 -8.28 12.30
C MET A 13 -8.33 -8.71 12.42
N GLN A 14 -8.12 -9.97 12.80
CA GLN A 14 -6.79 -10.55 12.83
C GLN A 14 -6.50 -11.24 11.51
N VAL A 15 -5.42 -10.82 10.86
CA VAL A 15 -4.94 -11.42 9.60
C VAL A 15 -3.48 -11.83 9.80
N GLY A 16 -3.26 -13.15 9.91
CA GLY A 16 -1.93 -13.65 10.27
C GLY A 16 -1.52 -13.17 11.66
N SER A 17 -0.39 -12.52 11.76
CA SER A 17 0.13 -11.95 13.01
C SER A 17 -0.30 -10.49 13.21
N VAL A 18 -1.05 -9.92 12.29
CA VAL A 18 -1.41 -8.50 12.26
C VAL A 18 -2.87 -8.32 12.67
N LYS A 19 -3.14 -7.31 13.50
CA LYS A 19 -4.49 -6.89 13.83
C LYS A 19 -4.77 -5.56 13.18
N VAL A 20 -5.83 -5.50 12.37
CA VAL A 20 -6.24 -4.29 11.67
C VAL A 20 -7.68 -3.95 12.00
N ASP A 21 -8.05 -2.69 11.85
CA ASP A 21 -9.42 -2.24 12.07
C ASP A 21 -10.07 -2.00 10.72
N VAL A 22 -11.22 -2.65 10.50
CA VAL A 22 -11.90 -2.62 9.21
C VAL A 22 -13.32 -2.10 9.34
N CYS A 23 -13.81 -1.44 8.31
CA CYS A 23 -15.20 -1.00 8.23
C CYS A 23 -16.02 -2.06 7.48
N GLU A 24 -16.11 -3.26 8.08
CA GLU A 24 -16.85 -4.36 7.49
C GLU A 24 -18.36 -4.12 7.59
N GLY A 25 -19.06 -4.29 6.49
CA GLY A 25 -20.50 -3.98 6.41
C GLY A 25 -20.80 -2.49 6.29
N GLY A 26 -19.80 -1.64 6.33
CA GLY A 26 -19.90 -0.20 6.07
C GLY A 26 -19.28 0.17 4.74
N CYS A 27 -18.35 1.14 4.76
CA CYS A 27 -17.71 1.58 3.52
C CYS A 27 -16.61 0.62 3.01
N GLY A 28 -16.24 -0.37 3.80
CA GLY A 28 -15.21 -1.35 3.41
C GLY A 28 -13.78 -0.86 3.50
N GLY A 29 -13.53 0.27 4.15
CA GLY A 29 -12.19 0.80 4.33
C GLY A 29 -11.42 0.09 5.44
N ILE A 30 -10.11 0.34 5.48
CA ILE A 30 -9.18 -0.34 6.39
C ILE A 30 -8.29 0.69 7.07
N TRP A 31 -8.15 0.57 8.39
CA TRP A 31 -7.19 1.34 9.16
C TRP A 31 -6.00 0.45 9.55
N LEU A 32 -4.81 0.89 9.22
CA LEU A 32 -3.55 0.19 9.46
C LEU A 32 -2.61 1.08 10.26
N ASP A 33 -1.97 0.53 11.28
CA ASP A 33 -0.87 1.23 11.96
C ASP A 33 0.34 1.35 11.02
N ALA A 34 1.29 2.24 11.39
CA ALA A 34 2.42 2.58 10.54
C ALA A 34 3.21 1.38 10.01
N PHE A 35 3.32 0.31 10.80
CA PHE A 35 4.10 -0.88 10.42
C PHE A 35 3.25 -2.01 9.85
N GLU A 36 1.94 -1.94 9.97
CA GLU A 36 1.04 -3.01 9.52
C GLU A 36 0.88 -3.04 8.01
N LEU A 37 0.92 -1.87 7.37
CA LEU A 37 0.77 -1.78 5.92
C LEU A 37 1.85 -2.60 5.20
N GLU A 38 3.08 -2.53 5.65
CA GLU A 38 4.20 -3.28 5.05
C GLU A 38 4.00 -4.79 5.10
N GLN A 39 3.17 -5.27 6.03
CA GLN A 39 2.90 -6.70 6.17
C GLN A 39 1.78 -7.20 5.26
N VAL A 40 1.00 -6.31 4.66
CA VAL A 40 -0.16 -6.69 3.85
C VAL A 40 -0.15 -6.07 2.45
N ASP A 41 0.79 -5.20 2.13
CA ASP A 41 0.81 -4.47 0.86
C ASP A 41 1.41 -5.25 -0.31
N ASP A 42 2.02 -6.39 -0.04
CA ASP A 42 2.62 -7.24 -1.07
C ASP A 42 1.65 -8.36 -1.48
N ALA A 43 1.48 -8.56 -2.78
CA ALA A 43 0.58 -9.58 -3.33
C ALA A 43 0.99 -11.00 -2.96
N SER A 44 2.25 -11.23 -2.58
CA SER A 44 2.74 -12.53 -2.11
C SER A 44 2.39 -12.83 -0.66
N GLU A 45 1.91 -11.85 0.10
CA GLU A 45 1.57 -12.02 1.52
C GLU A 45 0.14 -12.54 1.69
N GLU A 46 0.01 -13.69 2.36
CA GLU A 46 -1.31 -14.30 2.60
C GLU A 46 -2.19 -13.46 3.50
N ALA A 47 -1.61 -12.74 4.45
CA ALA A 47 -2.35 -11.92 5.39
C ALA A 47 -3.23 -10.88 4.68
N GLY A 48 -2.74 -10.30 3.59
CA GLY A 48 -3.49 -9.30 2.83
C GLY A 48 -4.69 -9.85 2.06
N GLU A 49 -4.69 -11.14 1.75
CA GLU A 49 -5.78 -11.76 0.99
C GLU A 49 -7.13 -11.65 1.71
N ARG A 50 -7.15 -11.83 3.02
CA ARG A 50 -8.37 -11.73 3.81
C ARG A 50 -8.94 -10.33 3.80
N LEU A 51 -8.08 -9.32 3.75
CA LEU A 51 -8.50 -7.93 3.72
C LEU A 51 -9.14 -7.53 2.38
N LEU A 52 -8.82 -8.23 1.31
CA LEU A 52 -9.43 -7.99 0.00
C LEU A 52 -10.87 -8.48 -0.06
N ALA A 53 -11.29 -9.36 0.85
CA ALA A 53 -12.62 -9.96 0.88
C ALA A 53 -13.57 -9.26 1.86
N ILE A 54 -13.24 -8.09 2.37
CA ILE A 54 -14.07 -7.34 3.31
C ILE A 54 -15.41 -6.97 2.66
N GLN A 55 -16.51 -7.26 3.38
CA GLN A 55 -17.85 -6.93 2.93
C GLN A 55 -18.08 -5.42 2.99
N LYS A 56 -18.63 -4.88 1.93
CA LYS A 56 -18.94 -3.45 1.79
C LYS A 56 -20.43 -3.26 1.55
N ASP A 57 -21.01 -2.22 2.15
CA ASP A 57 -22.37 -1.79 1.82
C ASP A 57 -22.30 -0.93 0.53
N GLU A 58 -22.77 -1.51 -0.56
CA GLU A 58 -22.73 -0.84 -1.88
C GLU A 58 -23.64 0.39 -1.96
N THR A 59 -24.55 0.55 -0.99
CA THR A 59 -25.45 1.71 -0.95
C THR A 59 -24.80 2.92 -0.29
N LEU A 60 -23.68 2.75 0.42
CA LEU A 60 -22.96 3.85 1.05
C LEU A 60 -22.16 4.63 0.03
N VAL A 61 -22.36 5.94 0.04
CA VAL A 61 -21.56 6.86 -0.77
C VAL A 61 -20.61 7.61 0.15
N VAL A 62 -19.32 7.47 -0.13
CA VAL A 62 -18.25 8.12 0.64
C VAL A 62 -17.69 9.26 -0.17
N ASP A 63 -17.62 10.45 0.42
CA ASP A 63 -16.97 11.59 -0.22
C ASP A 63 -15.45 11.45 -0.13
N ALA A 64 -14.84 11.06 -1.24
CA ALA A 64 -13.40 10.85 -1.31
C ALA A 64 -12.59 12.16 -1.17
N LYS A 65 -13.23 13.31 -1.35
CA LYS A 65 -12.55 14.61 -1.26
C LYS A 65 -12.60 15.21 0.14
N ARG A 66 -13.49 14.72 1.01
CA ARG A 66 -13.61 15.26 2.36
C ARG A 66 -12.40 14.89 3.19
N LYS A 67 -11.87 15.87 3.93
CA LYS A 67 -10.81 15.60 4.91
C LYS A 67 -11.36 14.73 6.03
N ARG A 68 -10.57 13.78 6.46
CA ARG A 68 -10.96 12.78 7.45
C ARG A 68 -10.10 12.92 8.70
N ALA A 69 -10.71 12.66 9.85
CA ALA A 69 -9.98 12.65 11.11
C ALA A 69 -9.36 11.27 11.34
N CYS A 70 -8.18 11.25 11.96
CA CYS A 70 -7.55 10.00 12.35
C CYS A 70 -8.42 9.28 13.40
N PRO A 71 -8.71 7.97 13.23
CA PRO A 71 -9.50 7.24 14.21
C PRO A 71 -8.79 7.08 15.56
N ARG A 72 -7.46 7.13 15.59
CA ARG A 72 -6.67 7.11 16.84
C ARG A 72 -6.43 8.48 17.44
N CYS A 73 -6.29 9.49 16.60
CA CYS A 73 -6.00 10.86 17.00
C CYS A 73 -7.15 11.75 16.49
N PRO A 74 -8.33 11.76 17.18
CA PRO A 74 -9.54 12.39 16.63
C PRO A 74 -9.39 13.88 16.31
N GLU A 75 -8.43 14.54 16.94
CA GLU A 75 -8.16 15.96 16.72
C GLU A 75 -7.24 16.21 15.51
N VAL A 76 -6.64 15.15 14.96
CA VAL A 76 -5.68 15.25 13.87
C VAL A 76 -6.36 14.87 12.56
N LYS A 77 -6.23 15.72 11.55
CA LYS A 77 -6.73 15.43 10.21
C LYS A 77 -5.71 14.56 9.46
N LEU A 78 -6.23 13.56 8.77
CA LEU A 78 -5.43 12.72 7.89
C LEU A 78 -4.94 13.55 6.70
N GLN A 79 -3.71 13.30 6.30
CA GLN A 79 -3.11 13.94 5.12
C GLN A 79 -3.11 12.96 3.96
N ARG A 80 -3.66 13.39 2.83
CA ARG A 80 -3.71 12.58 1.62
C ARG A 80 -2.44 12.76 0.82
N HIS A 81 -1.82 11.66 0.45
CA HIS A 81 -0.67 11.67 -0.43
C HIS A 81 -0.63 10.40 -1.28
N PHE A 82 0.20 10.42 -2.31
CA PHE A 82 0.37 9.23 -3.14
C PHE A 82 1.21 8.18 -2.41
N PHE A 83 0.80 6.92 -2.53
CA PHE A 83 1.49 5.80 -1.91
C PHE A 83 2.91 5.62 -2.44
N SER A 84 3.12 5.91 -3.72
CA SER A 84 4.42 5.77 -4.37
C SER A 84 4.69 6.88 -5.37
N ALA A 85 5.93 6.93 -5.87
CA ALA A 85 6.35 7.89 -6.89
C ALA A 85 5.57 7.78 -8.20
N LYS A 86 4.90 6.65 -8.45
CA LYS A 86 4.05 6.46 -9.64
C LYS A 86 2.76 7.26 -9.58
N ARG A 87 2.36 7.74 -8.41
CA ARG A 87 1.17 8.58 -8.21
C ARG A 87 -0.13 7.95 -8.70
N GLN A 88 -0.29 6.65 -8.55
CA GLN A 88 -1.48 5.94 -8.98
C GLN A 88 -2.46 5.67 -7.85
N VAL A 89 -1.96 5.52 -6.63
CA VAL A 89 -2.78 5.21 -5.46
C VAL A 89 -2.59 6.30 -4.41
N GLU A 90 -3.69 6.90 -3.98
CA GLU A 90 -3.69 7.86 -2.89
C GLU A 90 -4.05 7.16 -1.58
N VAL A 91 -3.37 7.55 -0.50
CA VAL A 91 -3.64 7.07 0.85
C VAL A 91 -3.79 8.25 1.79
N ASP A 92 -4.54 8.03 2.88
CA ASP A 92 -4.67 9.00 3.96
C ASP A 92 -3.78 8.56 5.12
N GLN A 93 -2.89 9.42 5.56
CA GLN A 93 -1.95 9.12 6.65
C GLN A 93 -2.06 10.12 7.78
N CYS A 94 -2.03 9.62 9.01
CA CYS A 94 -1.98 10.50 10.19
C CYS A 94 -0.56 11.02 10.41
N PRO A 95 -0.36 12.34 10.43
CA PRO A 95 0.97 12.90 10.68
C PRO A 95 1.43 12.72 12.12
N SER A 96 0.53 12.38 13.03
CA SER A 96 0.86 12.18 14.46
C SER A 96 1.24 10.75 14.76
N CYS A 97 0.38 9.77 14.47
CA CYS A 97 0.64 8.36 14.79
C CYS A 97 1.23 7.57 13.61
N GLY A 98 1.24 8.13 12.42
CA GLY A 98 1.78 7.47 11.23
C GLY A 98 0.89 6.39 10.62
N GLY A 99 -0.31 6.18 11.16
CA GLY A 99 -1.23 5.18 10.65
C GLY A 99 -1.84 5.56 9.30
N TYR A 100 -2.35 4.57 8.58
CA TYR A 100 -2.92 4.74 7.24
C TYR A 100 -4.37 4.36 7.20
N TRP A 101 -5.17 5.16 6.52
CA TRP A 101 -6.53 4.82 6.14
C TRP A 101 -6.60 4.52 4.65
N LEU A 102 -7.13 3.36 4.31
CA LEU A 102 -7.33 2.94 2.92
C LEU A 102 -8.83 2.81 2.67
N ASP A 103 -9.34 3.53 1.68
CA ASP A 103 -10.71 3.35 1.22
C ASP A 103 -10.87 1.98 0.55
N ALA A 104 -12.11 1.52 0.42
CA ALA A 104 -12.40 0.23 -0.21
C ALA A 104 -11.73 0.14 -1.60
N GLY A 105 -11.01 -0.95 -1.82
CA GLY A 105 -10.32 -1.20 -3.08
C GLY A 105 -8.91 -0.61 -3.18
N GLU A 106 -8.52 0.30 -2.30
CA GLU A 106 -7.16 0.88 -2.37
C GLU A 106 -6.07 -0.13 -2.06
N LEU A 107 -6.30 -1.05 -1.11
CA LEU A 107 -5.32 -2.10 -0.82
C LEU A 107 -5.03 -2.97 -2.04
N ALA A 108 -6.07 -3.34 -2.78
CA ALA A 108 -5.90 -4.12 -4.01
C ALA A 108 -5.05 -3.36 -5.03
N LYS A 109 -5.26 -2.05 -5.15
CA LYS A 109 -4.47 -1.20 -6.05
C LYS A 109 -3.01 -1.12 -5.62
N ILE A 110 -2.75 -0.98 -4.31
CA ILE A 110 -1.40 -0.95 -3.76
C ILE A 110 -0.67 -2.26 -4.06
N ARG A 111 -1.33 -3.39 -3.81
CA ARG A 111 -0.74 -4.71 -4.05
C ARG A 111 -0.44 -4.93 -5.53
N ALA A 112 -1.35 -4.50 -6.40
CA ALA A 112 -1.14 -4.59 -7.85
C ALA A 112 0.02 -3.70 -8.31
N GLU A 113 0.12 -2.48 -7.79
CA GLU A 113 1.21 -1.57 -8.12
C GLU A 113 2.56 -2.12 -7.66
N LYS A 114 2.65 -2.65 -6.44
CA LYS A 114 3.88 -3.28 -5.94
C LYS A 114 4.30 -4.48 -6.76
N LYS A 115 3.35 -5.31 -7.17
CA LYS A 115 3.62 -6.47 -8.01
C LYS A 115 4.19 -6.05 -9.36
N LEU A 116 3.60 -5.08 -10.03
CA LEU A 116 4.08 -4.57 -11.31
C LEU A 116 5.46 -3.95 -11.17
N THR A 117 5.71 -3.21 -10.11
CA THR A 117 7.01 -2.61 -9.83
C THR A 117 8.07 -3.67 -9.62
N PHE A 118 7.77 -4.71 -8.84
CA PHE A 118 8.67 -5.83 -8.61
C PHE A 118 9.01 -6.56 -9.91
N GLU A 119 8.02 -6.87 -10.72
CA GLU A 119 8.22 -7.54 -12.01
C GLU A 119 9.07 -6.70 -12.96
N ALA A 120 8.83 -5.38 -13.00
CA ALA A 120 9.61 -4.47 -13.81
C ALA A 120 11.08 -4.40 -13.34
N GLN A 121 11.30 -4.36 -12.02
CA GLN A 121 12.63 -4.36 -11.44
C GLN A 121 13.39 -5.65 -11.72
N GLU A 122 12.72 -6.80 -11.63
CA GLU A 122 13.31 -8.10 -11.95
C GLU A 122 13.73 -8.17 -13.42
N ALA A 123 12.88 -7.73 -14.34
CA ALA A 123 13.19 -7.69 -15.76
C ALA A 123 14.38 -6.76 -16.06
N ALA A 124 14.38 -5.56 -15.48
CA ALA A 124 15.44 -4.59 -15.63
C ALA A 124 16.77 -5.09 -15.06
N ARG A 125 16.72 -5.73 -13.89
CA ARG A 125 17.91 -6.29 -13.24
C ARG A 125 18.53 -7.37 -14.09
N SER A 126 17.74 -8.28 -14.65
CA SER A 126 18.19 -9.34 -15.53
C SER A 126 18.87 -8.77 -16.79
N THR A 127 18.25 -7.79 -17.43
CA THR A 127 18.76 -7.13 -18.63
C THR A 127 20.07 -6.39 -18.33
N VAL A 128 20.11 -5.60 -17.27
CA VAL A 128 21.29 -4.85 -16.86
C VAL A 128 22.46 -5.79 -16.57
N SER A 129 22.22 -6.88 -15.85
CA SER A 129 23.25 -7.85 -15.54
C SER A 129 23.90 -8.43 -16.80
N SER A 130 23.11 -8.78 -17.79
CA SER A 130 23.61 -9.30 -19.07
C SER A 130 24.42 -8.28 -19.82
N GLU A 131 23.96 -7.04 -19.89
CA GLU A 131 24.68 -5.95 -20.55
C GLU A 131 25.98 -5.60 -19.83
N MET A 132 25.96 -5.58 -18.50
CA MET A 132 27.18 -5.33 -17.72
C MET A 132 28.22 -6.40 -17.92
N ILE A 133 27.84 -7.65 -17.96
CA ILE A 133 28.76 -8.76 -18.20
C ILE A 133 29.41 -8.60 -19.57
N ARG A 134 28.63 -8.28 -20.60
CA ARG A 134 29.16 -8.03 -21.95
C ARG A 134 30.12 -6.86 -21.98
N TYR A 135 29.75 -5.78 -21.30
CA TYR A 135 30.58 -4.59 -21.23
C TYR A 135 31.93 -4.88 -20.56
N LEU A 136 31.90 -5.53 -19.41
CA LEU A 136 33.11 -5.90 -18.67
C LEU A 136 34.00 -6.85 -19.47
N TYR A 137 33.41 -7.77 -20.19
CA TYR A 137 34.13 -8.67 -21.07
C TYR A 137 34.87 -7.92 -22.19
N ARG A 138 34.21 -6.95 -22.80
CA ARG A 138 34.83 -6.09 -23.82
C ARG A 138 36.04 -5.32 -23.27
N LEU A 139 35.90 -4.77 -22.08
CA LEU A 139 37.00 -4.04 -21.44
C LEU A 139 38.24 -4.93 -21.24
N LYS A 140 38.00 -6.17 -20.82
CA LYS A 140 39.12 -7.13 -20.66
C LYS A 140 39.77 -7.48 -21.96
N THR A 141 39.03 -7.70 -23.03
CA THR A 141 39.56 -8.12 -24.32
C THR A 141 40.21 -7.00 -25.12
N THR A 142 39.79 -5.76 -24.90
CA THR A 142 40.32 -4.58 -25.59
C THR A 142 41.46 -3.89 -24.84
N GLY A 143 41.75 -4.35 -23.63
CA GLY A 143 42.73 -3.69 -22.79
C GLY A 143 42.27 -2.34 -22.24
N GLY A 144 40.98 -2.07 -22.26
CA GLY A 144 40.38 -0.85 -21.75
C GLY A 144 40.39 -0.76 -20.22
N THR A 145 41.54 -0.99 -19.63
CA THR A 145 41.69 -1.09 -18.18
C THR A 145 41.99 0.24 -17.52
N GLU A 146 42.19 1.25 -18.26
CA GLU A 146 42.40 2.63 -17.82
C GLU A 146 41.16 3.27 -17.21
N VAL A 147 40.17 2.51 -17.09
CA VAL A 147 38.92 2.95 -16.48
C VAL A 147 39.00 2.93 -14.96
#